data_699b15b0f14a5fa98c843c329ab22abc
#
_entry.id   699b15b0f14a5fa98c843c329ab22abc
#
_cell.length_a   1.000
_cell.length_b   1.000
_cell.length_c   1.000
_cell.angle_alpha   90.00
_cell.angle_beta   90.00
_cell.angle_gamma   90.00
#
_symmetry.space_group_name_H-M   'P 1'
#
loop_
_entity.id
_entity.type
_entity.pdbx_description
1 polymer ?
#
loop_
_entity_poly.entity_id
_entity_poly.type
_entity_poly.pdbx_seq_one_letter_code
_entity_poly.pdbx_strand_id
1 'polypeptide(L)'
;KPLAITNCLNFGNPENEEIMGEFAETIQGMKEACEYLDFPVVSGNVSFYNGTNKKNIFPTPVIGGIGLIENVKCSTNNNFKKIGNRIILIGKTFGHLYQSAFFSECCEIYDGPPPEVNLKNEKNNGETILKLIEKDLLSSVHDVSSGGLIMSLAEMSINSSIGVHIIKPKKLKNIFEYFFGEDQGRYIVEIDDDKFDLVEKILKESNVFYEIIGKTQKDFFEIYGETKFKVNELYNINTKWYKEYNAATN
;
A
#
# COMPACT_ATOMS: atom_id res chain seq x y z
N LYS A 1 8.89 14.81 6.23
CA LYS A 1 7.77 15.55 6.81
C LYS A 1 6.76 15.86 5.71
N PRO A 2 5.47 15.42 5.81
CA PRO A 2 4.41 15.86 4.91
C PRO A 2 4.24 17.38 4.96
N LEU A 3 4.00 18.03 3.82
CA LEU A 3 3.85 19.48 3.74
C LEU A 3 2.49 19.90 3.21
N ALA A 4 2.07 19.38 2.06
CA ALA A 4 0.86 19.79 1.38
C ALA A 4 0.40 18.75 0.36
N ILE A 5 -0.89 18.81 -0.01
CA ILE A 5 -1.43 18.05 -1.13
C ILE A 5 -1.90 18.96 -2.25
N THR A 6 -1.94 18.40 -3.45
CA THR A 6 -2.72 18.88 -4.59
C THR A 6 -3.75 17.81 -4.97
N ASN A 7 -4.85 18.22 -5.61
CA ASN A 7 -5.84 17.28 -6.09
C ASN A 7 -6.18 17.50 -7.58
N CYS A 8 -6.69 16.44 -8.20
CA CYS A 8 -7.31 16.49 -9.51
C CYS A 8 -8.61 15.67 -9.42
N LEU A 9 -9.75 16.35 -9.34
CA LEU A 9 -11.04 15.72 -9.14
C LEU A 9 -11.76 15.56 -10.47
N ASN A 10 -12.15 14.33 -10.82
CA ASN A 10 -12.82 14.03 -12.07
C ASN A 10 -14.15 13.32 -11.79
N PHE A 11 -15.25 13.93 -12.24
CA PHE A 11 -16.61 13.46 -11.99
C PHE A 11 -17.45 13.54 -13.28
N GLY A 12 -18.55 12.80 -13.29
CA GLY A 12 -19.54 12.84 -14.36
C GLY A 12 -20.32 14.14 -14.41
N ASN A 13 -21.58 14.06 -14.86
CA ASN A 13 -22.45 15.22 -14.97
C ASN A 13 -22.98 15.68 -13.59
N PRO A 14 -22.60 16.86 -13.09
CA PRO A 14 -23.00 17.35 -11.77
C PRO A 14 -24.47 17.74 -11.65
N GLU A 15 -25.23 17.81 -12.76
CA GLU A 15 -26.69 18.00 -12.76
C GLU A 15 -27.42 16.73 -12.29
N ASN A 16 -26.73 15.59 -12.24
CA ASN A 16 -27.22 14.38 -11.59
C ASN A 16 -26.98 14.49 -10.09
N GLU A 17 -28.05 14.37 -9.31
CA GLU A 17 -28.01 14.50 -7.83
C GLU A 17 -27.08 13.48 -7.17
N GLU A 18 -27.02 12.25 -7.69
CA GLU A 18 -26.13 11.20 -7.19
C GLU A 18 -24.66 11.58 -7.37
N ILE A 19 -24.27 12.04 -8.56
CA ILE A 19 -22.89 12.48 -8.86
C ILE A 19 -22.50 13.72 -8.03
N MET A 20 -23.43 14.63 -7.84
CA MET A 20 -23.18 15.78 -6.96
C MET A 20 -23.03 15.34 -5.50
N GLY A 21 -23.79 14.34 -5.05
CA GLY A 21 -23.64 13.71 -3.73
C GLY A 21 -22.24 13.10 -3.56
N GLU A 22 -21.79 12.27 -4.53
CA GLU A 22 -20.46 11.67 -4.54
C GLU A 22 -19.33 12.72 -4.49
N PHE A 23 -19.49 13.81 -5.23
CA PHE A 23 -18.55 14.94 -5.19
C PHE A 23 -18.50 15.61 -3.82
N ALA A 24 -19.65 15.91 -3.23
CA ALA A 24 -19.74 16.55 -1.91
C ALA A 24 -19.13 15.67 -0.80
N GLU A 25 -19.40 14.38 -0.81
CA GLU A 25 -18.83 13.40 0.13
C GLU A 25 -17.31 13.24 -0.07
N THR A 26 -16.84 13.28 -1.31
CA THR A 26 -15.40 13.29 -1.62
C THR A 26 -14.69 14.49 -1.00
N ILE A 27 -15.26 15.70 -1.16
CA ILE A 27 -14.72 16.92 -0.53
C ILE A 27 -14.73 16.81 0.98
N GLN A 28 -15.80 16.27 1.57
CA GLN A 28 -15.89 16.09 3.01
C GLN A 28 -14.81 15.10 3.51
N GLY A 29 -14.63 13.95 2.87
CA GLY A 29 -13.58 12.98 3.22
C GLY A 29 -12.17 13.57 3.10
N MET A 30 -11.88 14.31 2.03
CA MET A 30 -10.62 15.03 1.86
C MET A 30 -10.40 16.06 2.99
N LYS A 31 -11.43 16.83 3.36
CA LYS A 31 -11.34 17.79 4.46
C LYS A 31 -10.97 17.10 5.76
N GLU A 32 -11.67 16.04 6.14
CA GLU A 32 -11.43 15.29 7.37
C GLU A 32 -10.00 14.74 7.43
N ALA A 33 -9.53 14.14 6.33
CA ALA A 33 -8.17 13.62 6.26
C ALA A 33 -7.12 14.74 6.35
N CYS A 34 -7.28 15.83 5.61
CA CYS A 34 -6.35 16.96 5.60
C CYS A 34 -6.26 17.63 6.98
N GLU A 35 -7.40 17.87 7.65
CA GLU A 35 -7.44 18.47 8.98
C GLU A 35 -6.80 17.55 10.03
N TYR A 36 -7.10 16.23 9.98
CA TYR A 36 -6.57 15.29 10.96
C TYR A 36 -5.06 15.05 10.81
N LEU A 37 -4.59 14.94 9.56
CA LEU A 37 -3.19 14.65 9.24
C LEU A 37 -2.30 15.90 9.17
N ASP A 38 -2.88 17.11 9.34
CA ASP A 38 -2.16 18.38 9.17
C ASP A 38 -1.49 18.47 7.78
N PHE A 39 -2.27 18.17 6.73
CA PHE A 39 -1.79 18.03 5.37
C PHE A 39 -2.64 18.87 4.41
N PRO A 40 -2.44 20.22 4.37
CA PRO A 40 -3.33 21.14 3.70
C PRO A 40 -3.32 21.02 2.18
N VAL A 41 -4.45 21.30 1.55
CA VAL A 41 -4.57 21.46 0.10
C VAL A 41 -4.01 22.82 -0.31
N VAL A 42 -3.02 22.85 -1.21
CA VAL A 42 -2.40 24.09 -1.72
C VAL A 42 -2.72 24.37 -3.19
N SER A 43 -3.17 23.37 -3.93
CA SER A 43 -3.65 23.53 -5.30
C SER A 43 -4.56 22.37 -5.71
N GLY A 44 -5.25 22.53 -6.82
CA GLY A 44 -6.08 21.47 -7.36
C GLY A 44 -6.96 21.96 -8.51
N ASN A 45 -7.67 21.01 -9.11
CA ASN A 45 -8.68 21.29 -10.12
C ASN A 45 -9.86 20.34 -9.99
N VAL A 46 -10.98 20.71 -10.57
CA VAL A 46 -12.13 19.84 -10.78
C VAL A 46 -12.51 19.83 -12.26
N SER A 47 -12.83 18.64 -12.76
CA SER A 47 -13.36 18.39 -14.09
C SER A 47 -14.69 17.67 -13.98
N PHE A 48 -15.72 18.24 -14.56
CA PHE A 48 -17.08 17.69 -14.61
C PHE A 48 -17.47 17.27 -16.03
N TYR A 49 -18.64 16.66 -16.16
CA TYR A 49 -19.20 16.17 -17.43
C TYR A 49 -18.33 15.12 -18.11
N ASN A 50 -17.49 14.42 -17.36
CA ASN A 50 -16.66 13.35 -17.90
C ASN A 50 -17.52 12.10 -18.15
N GLY A 51 -17.51 11.62 -19.39
CA GLY A 51 -18.27 10.45 -19.76
C GLY A 51 -18.07 10.05 -21.21
N THR A 52 -18.45 8.82 -21.53
CA THR A 52 -18.38 8.26 -22.87
C THR A 52 -19.68 7.49 -23.17
N ASN A 53 -20.26 7.70 -24.33
CA ASN A 53 -21.50 7.00 -24.76
C ASN A 53 -22.66 7.13 -23.75
N LYS A 54 -22.87 8.31 -23.18
CA LYS A 54 -23.88 8.63 -22.16
C LYS A 54 -23.67 7.92 -20.80
N LYS A 55 -22.51 7.31 -20.57
CA LYS A 55 -22.13 6.78 -19.26
C LYS A 55 -21.15 7.74 -18.62
N ASN A 56 -21.42 8.13 -17.38
CA ASN A 56 -20.49 8.90 -16.56
C ASN A 56 -19.29 8.03 -16.15
N ILE A 57 -18.14 8.66 -15.94
CA ILE A 57 -17.01 7.97 -15.30
C ILE A 57 -17.33 7.71 -13.83
N PHE A 58 -16.62 6.77 -13.22
CA PHE A 58 -16.62 6.64 -11.77
C PHE A 58 -16.01 7.88 -11.11
N PRO A 59 -16.41 8.22 -9.87
CA PRO A 59 -15.76 9.26 -9.09
C PRO A 59 -14.26 9.00 -9.00
N THR A 60 -13.45 9.92 -9.51
CA THR A 60 -12.01 9.71 -9.62
C THR A 60 -11.24 10.89 -9.02
N PRO A 61 -11.15 11.00 -7.69
CA PRO A 61 -10.26 11.94 -7.02
C PRO A 61 -8.81 11.40 -7.06
N VAL A 62 -7.90 12.20 -7.59
CA VAL A 62 -6.46 11.92 -7.59
C VAL A 62 -5.76 12.89 -6.66
N ILE A 63 -4.97 12.38 -5.72
CA ILE A 63 -4.28 13.17 -4.71
C ILE A 63 -2.78 13.05 -4.91
N GLY A 64 -2.10 14.19 -5.06
CA GLY A 64 -0.64 14.28 -5.06
C GLY A 64 -0.15 14.85 -3.71
N GLY A 65 0.74 14.14 -3.04
CA GLY A 65 1.34 14.59 -1.78
C GLY A 65 2.76 15.11 -1.97
N ILE A 66 3.11 16.18 -1.26
CA ILE A 66 4.46 16.74 -1.24
C ILE A 66 5.00 16.65 0.19
N GLY A 67 6.21 16.12 0.32
CA GLY A 67 6.92 16.05 1.60
C GLY A 67 8.36 16.56 1.47
N LEU A 68 8.94 16.89 2.61
CA LEU A 68 10.35 17.31 2.71
C LEU A 68 11.15 16.26 3.49
N ILE A 69 12.26 15.83 2.91
CA ILE A 69 13.30 15.05 3.58
C ILE A 69 14.45 16.01 3.86
N GLU A 70 14.77 16.22 5.14
CA GLU A 70 15.85 17.16 5.54
C GLU A 70 17.23 16.64 5.12
N ASN A 71 17.42 15.33 5.17
CA ASN A 71 18.65 14.67 4.76
C ASN A 71 18.35 13.48 3.86
N VAL A 72 18.70 13.59 2.58
CA VAL A 72 18.47 12.53 1.59
C VAL A 72 19.14 11.19 1.96
N LYS A 73 20.19 11.20 2.78
CA LYS A 73 20.83 9.97 3.29
C LYS A 73 19.95 9.17 4.23
N CYS A 74 18.92 9.80 4.81
CA CYS A 74 17.91 9.13 5.64
C CYS A 74 16.76 8.56 4.79
N SER A 75 16.83 8.64 3.46
CA SER A 75 15.83 8.03 2.59
C SER A 75 15.99 6.51 2.56
N THR A 76 14.88 5.81 2.53
CA THR A 76 14.84 4.36 2.28
C THR A 76 13.92 4.06 1.09
N ASN A 77 14.02 2.87 0.55
CA ASN A 77 13.17 2.42 -0.56
C ASN A 77 12.54 1.05 -0.25
N ASN A 78 11.75 0.55 -1.17
CA ASN A 78 11.00 -0.69 -1.02
C ASN A 78 11.75 -1.97 -1.47
N ASN A 79 13.03 -1.89 -1.84
CA ASN A 79 13.77 -3.09 -2.27
C ASN A 79 14.35 -3.80 -1.05
N PHE A 80 14.20 -5.11 -0.93
CA PHE A 80 14.93 -5.89 0.08
C PHE A 80 16.44 -5.71 -0.06
N LYS A 81 17.16 -5.70 1.05
CA LYS A 81 18.60 -5.37 1.08
C LYS A 81 19.50 -6.56 1.38
N LYS A 82 19.05 -7.49 2.23
CA LYS A 82 19.94 -8.54 2.75
C LYS A 82 19.17 -9.83 3.01
N ILE A 83 19.76 -10.96 2.65
CA ILE A 83 19.23 -12.29 2.97
C ILE A 83 19.33 -12.54 4.47
N GLY A 84 18.29 -13.12 5.06
CA GLY A 84 18.18 -13.44 6.47
C GLY A 84 17.56 -12.35 7.33
N ASN A 85 17.30 -11.17 6.78
CA ASN A 85 16.63 -10.08 7.48
C ASN A 85 15.19 -10.45 7.83
N ARG A 86 14.72 -9.91 8.93
CA ARG A 86 13.36 -10.09 9.42
C ARG A 86 12.38 -9.19 8.67
N ILE A 87 11.20 -9.73 8.39
CA ILE A 87 10.09 -9.00 7.77
C ILE A 87 8.99 -8.83 8.79
N ILE A 88 8.56 -7.59 9.00
CA ILE A 88 7.48 -7.22 9.93
C ILE A 88 6.39 -6.50 9.15
N LEU A 89 5.14 -6.90 9.38
CA LEU A 89 3.95 -6.16 8.98
C LEU A 89 3.53 -5.24 10.12
N ILE A 90 3.42 -3.96 9.86
CA ILE A 90 2.92 -2.93 10.77
C ILE A 90 1.50 -2.56 10.34
N GLY A 91 0.59 -2.42 11.31
CA GLY A 91 -0.85 -2.24 11.06
C GLY A 91 -1.64 -3.55 11.07
N LYS A 92 -2.91 -3.47 11.42
CA LYS A 92 -3.79 -4.64 11.54
C LYS A 92 -4.33 -5.06 10.18
N THR A 93 -4.42 -6.36 9.95
CA THR A 93 -5.13 -6.97 8.83
C THR A 93 -6.55 -7.33 9.27
N PHE A 94 -7.56 -6.76 8.63
CA PHE A 94 -8.97 -7.09 8.79
C PHE A 94 -9.47 -8.00 7.66
N GLY A 95 -8.75 -7.99 6.53
CA GLY A 95 -9.01 -8.85 5.39
C GLY A 95 -10.07 -8.31 4.44
N HIS A 96 -10.10 -6.99 4.25
CA HIS A 96 -11.08 -6.35 3.39
C HIS A 96 -10.78 -6.63 1.91
N LEU A 97 -11.69 -7.33 1.22
CA LEU A 97 -11.54 -7.73 -0.19
C LEU A 97 -12.42 -6.92 -1.16
N TYR A 98 -13.48 -6.27 -0.68
CA TYR A 98 -14.32 -5.44 -1.55
C TYR A 98 -13.53 -4.24 -2.09
N GLN A 99 -13.78 -3.88 -3.35
CA GLN A 99 -13.06 -2.82 -4.08
C GLN A 99 -11.54 -3.08 -4.20
N SER A 100 -11.07 -4.31 -3.95
CA SER A 100 -9.67 -4.70 -4.09
C SER A 100 -9.33 -5.15 -5.51
N ALA A 101 -8.05 -5.07 -5.87
CA ALA A 101 -7.53 -5.62 -7.11
C ALA A 101 -7.79 -7.13 -7.23
N PHE A 102 -7.80 -7.88 -6.12
CA PHE A 102 -8.12 -9.29 -6.15
C PHE A 102 -9.56 -9.55 -6.58
N PHE A 103 -10.53 -8.80 -6.06
CA PHE A 103 -11.92 -8.97 -6.46
C PHE A 103 -12.17 -8.50 -7.89
N SER A 104 -11.61 -7.36 -8.31
CA SER A 104 -11.80 -6.86 -9.67
C SER A 104 -11.12 -7.72 -10.72
N GLU A 105 -9.85 -8.08 -10.51
CA GLU A 105 -9.03 -8.73 -11.54
C GLU A 105 -9.16 -10.27 -11.55
N CYS A 106 -9.38 -10.88 -10.37
CA CYS A 106 -9.44 -12.34 -10.25
C CYS A 106 -10.85 -12.89 -10.14
N CYS A 107 -11.81 -12.11 -9.62
CA CYS A 107 -13.17 -12.57 -9.35
C CYS A 107 -14.23 -11.83 -10.17
N GLU A 108 -13.88 -10.77 -10.90
CA GLU A 108 -14.81 -9.90 -11.66
C GLU A 108 -15.93 -9.30 -10.77
N ILE A 109 -15.61 -9.04 -9.49
CA ILE A 109 -16.52 -8.44 -8.50
C ILE A 109 -16.13 -6.97 -8.31
N TYR A 110 -17.08 -6.08 -8.57
CA TYR A 110 -16.89 -4.61 -8.51
C TYR A 110 -17.78 -3.94 -7.46
N ASP A 111 -18.48 -4.71 -6.66
CA ASP A 111 -19.41 -4.27 -5.64
C ASP A 111 -18.81 -4.25 -4.24
N GLY A 112 -19.54 -3.63 -3.31
CA GLY A 112 -19.25 -3.61 -1.90
C GLY A 112 -18.61 -2.31 -1.42
N PRO A 113 -18.57 -2.09 -0.10
CA PRO A 113 -18.00 -0.87 0.47
C PRO A 113 -16.48 -0.86 0.35
N PRO A 114 -15.85 0.32 0.31
CA PRO A 114 -14.39 0.44 0.47
C PRO A 114 -13.95 0.04 1.89
N PRO A 115 -12.64 -0.20 2.12
CA PRO A 115 -12.13 -0.45 3.45
C PRO A 115 -12.36 0.75 4.38
N GLU A 116 -12.64 0.47 5.65
CA GLU A 116 -12.82 1.51 6.66
C GLU A 116 -11.50 2.27 6.89
N VAL A 117 -11.58 3.60 6.87
CA VAL A 117 -10.44 4.48 7.16
C VAL A 117 -10.41 4.84 8.63
N ASN A 118 -9.29 4.57 9.30
CA ASN A 118 -9.03 4.99 10.67
C ASN A 118 -7.87 5.98 10.72
N LEU A 119 -8.17 7.27 10.61
CA LEU A 119 -7.17 8.34 10.55
C LEU A 119 -6.21 8.36 11.74
N LYS A 120 -6.64 7.90 12.92
CA LYS A 120 -5.76 7.79 14.08
C LYS A 120 -4.69 6.73 13.88
N ASN A 121 -5.07 5.56 13.35
CA ASN A 121 -4.12 4.49 13.04
C ASN A 121 -3.19 4.89 11.90
N GLU A 122 -3.73 5.52 10.84
CA GLU A 122 -2.96 6.06 9.72
C GLU A 122 -1.83 6.97 10.23
N LYS A 123 -2.19 7.98 11.00
CA LYS A 123 -1.24 8.94 11.56
C LYS A 123 -0.21 8.27 12.43
N ASN A 124 -0.65 7.44 13.38
CA ASN A 124 0.24 6.79 14.34
C ASN A 124 1.22 5.81 13.67
N ASN A 125 0.73 5.02 12.72
CA ASN A 125 1.56 4.07 11.98
C ASN A 125 2.57 4.82 11.10
N GLY A 126 2.13 5.84 10.35
CA GLY A 126 3.01 6.67 9.51
C GLY A 126 4.09 7.41 10.31
N GLU A 127 3.74 8.05 11.42
CA GLU A 127 4.70 8.71 12.31
C GLU A 127 5.73 7.72 12.91
N THR A 128 5.28 6.50 13.23
CA THR A 128 6.17 5.44 13.72
C THR A 128 7.15 4.98 12.65
N ILE A 129 6.69 4.81 11.40
CA ILE A 129 7.57 4.49 10.26
C ILE A 129 8.61 5.60 10.06
N LEU A 130 8.21 6.86 10.05
CA LEU A 130 9.14 7.99 9.93
C LEU A 130 10.19 7.98 11.05
N LYS A 131 9.79 7.76 12.29
CA LYS A 131 10.69 7.66 13.44
C LYS A 131 11.71 6.50 13.30
N LEU A 132 11.28 5.37 12.74
CA LEU A 132 12.18 4.23 12.48
C LEU A 132 13.17 4.53 11.35
N ILE A 133 12.74 5.22 10.30
CA ILE A 133 13.58 5.68 9.18
C ILE A 133 14.62 6.69 9.68
N GLU A 134 14.20 7.71 10.41
CA GLU A 134 15.09 8.75 10.97
C GLU A 134 16.21 8.17 11.87
N LYS A 135 15.93 7.06 12.54
CA LYS A 135 16.88 6.34 13.40
C LYS A 135 17.74 5.32 12.64
N ASP A 136 17.62 5.22 11.32
CA ASP A 136 18.32 4.22 10.50
C ASP A 136 18.09 2.77 10.96
N LEU A 137 16.86 2.46 11.34
CA LEU A 137 16.50 1.13 11.86
C LEU A 137 15.88 0.22 10.81
N LEU A 138 15.45 0.77 9.67
CA LEU A 138 14.84 0.03 8.58
C LEU A 138 15.81 -0.18 7.42
N SER A 139 15.94 -1.42 6.95
CA SER A 139 16.67 -1.72 5.73
C SER A 139 15.85 -1.35 4.49
N SER A 140 14.55 -1.65 4.51
CA SER A 140 13.57 -1.22 3.48
C SER A 140 12.17 -1.08 4.07
N VAL A 141 11.30 -0.35 3.39
CA VAL A 141 9.89 -0.19 3.76
C VAL A 141 9.02 -0.06 2.52
N HIS A 142 7.83 -0.64 2.56
CA HIS A 142 6.79 -0.53 1.55
C HIS A 142 5.42 -0.36 2.21
N ASP A 143 4.57 0.48 1.66
CA ASP A 143 3.16 0.54 2.01
C ASP A 143 2.42 -0.67 1.44
N VAL A 144 1.39 -1.13 2.14
CA VAL A 144 0.49 -2.16 1.61
C VAL A 144 -0.70 -1.46 0.97
N SER A 145 -0.77 -1.50 -0.34
CA SER A 145 -1.80 -0.84 -1.14
C SER A 145 -2.51 -1.82 -2.09
N SER A 146 -2.62 -1.51 -3.36
CA SER A 146 -3.32 -2.34 -4.35
C SER A 146 -2.75 -3.76 -4.45
N GLY A 147 -3.61 -4.76 -4.42
CA GLY A 147 -3.25 -6.18 -4.39
C GLY A 147 -2.85 -6.73 -3.02
N GLY A 148 -2.85 -5.89 -1.98
CA GLY A 148 -2.64 -6.28 -0.59
C GLY A 148 -1.20 -6.69 -0.25
N LEU A 149 -1.06 -7.39 0.85
CA LEU A 149 0.24 -7.80 1.41
C LEU A 149 1.10 -8.60 0.42
N ILE A 150 0.48 -9.48 -0.36
CA ILE A 150 1.23 -10.38 -1.25
C ILE A 150 1.87 -9.62 -2.42
N MET A 151 1.17 -8.62 -2.98
CA MET A 151 1.71 -7.83 -4.09
C MET A 151 2.84 -6.94 -3.62
N SER A 152 2.70 -6.25 -2.48
CA SER A 152 3.79 -5.46 -1.90
C SER A 152 5.04 -6.29 -1.62
N LEU A 153 4.89 -7.50 -1.07
CA LEU A 153 6.01 -8.44 -0.87
C LEU A 153 6.64 -8.89 -2.20
N ALA A 154 5.81 -9.16 -3.22
CA ALA A 154 6.29 -9.55 -4.53
C ALA A 154 7.08 -8.42 -5.20
N GLU A 155 6.62 -7.18 -5.12
CA GLU A 155 7.31 -6.00 -5.64
C GLU A 155 8.66 -5.79 -4.95
N MET A 156 8.72 -5.88 -3.62
CA MET A 156 9.97 -5.81 -2.86
C MET A 156 10.97 -6.90 -3.30
N SER A 157 10.48 -8.11 -3.57
CA SER A 157 11.30 -9.24 -4.03
C SER A 157 11.77 -9.07 -5.48
N ILE A 158 10.88 -8.69 -6.38
CA ILE A 158 11.16 -8.49 -7.81
C ILE A 158 12.23 -7.42 -8.01
N ASN A 159 12.06 -6.29 -7.32
CA ASN A 159 12.95 -5.13 -7.44
C ASN A 159 14.37 -5.40 -6.89
N SER A 160 14.50 -6.33 -5.96
CA SER A 160 15.78 -6.66 -5.31
C SER A 160 16.41 -7.97 -5.78
N SER A 161 15.66 -8.84 -6.43
CA SER A 161 16.01 -10.24 -6.70
C SER A 161 16.26 -11.06 -5.43
N ILE A 162 15.70 -10.63 -4.29
CA ILE A 162 15.77 -11.31 -3.00
C ILE A 162 14.40 -11.91 -2.71
N GLY A 163 14.36 -13.20 -2.41
CA GLY A 163 13.13 -13.90 -2.06
C GLY A 163 12.71 -13.70 -0.61
N VAL A 164 11.55 -14.25 -0.28
CA VAL A 164 11.00 -14.23 1.07
C VAL A 164 10.49 -15.60 1.48
N HIS A 165 10.60 -15.90 2.75
CA HIS A 165 9.94 -17.02 3.41
C HIS A 165 8.92 -16.43 4.39
N ILE A 166 7.64 -16.52 4.03
CA ILE A 166 6.53 -16.01 4.84
C ILE A 166 5.98 -17.15 5.70
N ILE A 167 5.92 -16.90 7.00
CA ILE A 167 5.35 -17.85 7.97
C ILE A 167 3.83 -17.73 8.00
N LYS A 168 3.15 -18.84 8.27
CA LYS A 168 1.69 -18.84 8.40
C LYS A 168 1.26 -18.06 9.63
N PRO A 169 0.36 -17.08 9.51
CA PRO A 169 -0.16 -16.35 10.66
C PRO A 169 -0.84 -17.26 11.66
N LYS A 170 -0.64 -17.01 12.96
CA LYS A 170 -1.20 -17.85 14.04
C LYS A 170 -2.74 -17.84 14.08
N LYS A 171 -3.37 -16.77 13.60
CA LYS A 171 -4.83 -16.55 13.65
C LYS A 171 -5.43 -16.37 12.25
N LEU A 172 -4.93 -17.10 11.28
CA LEU A 172 -5.45 -17.02 9.92
C LEU A 172 -6.85 -17.64 9.85
N LYS A 173 -7.86 -16.84 9.52
CA LYS A 173 -9.22 -17.31 9.22
C LYS A 173 -9.36 -17.69 7.75
N ASN A 174 -8.88 -16.81 6.86
CA ASN A 174 -8.95 -16.96 5.43
C ASN A 174 -7.63 -16.45 4.82
N ILE A 175 -7.00 -17.28 3.99
CA ILE A 175 -5.71 -16.95 3.37
C ILE A 175 -5.84 -15.79 2.37
N PHE A 176 -6.95 -15.73 1.62
CA PHE A 176 -7.17 -14.67 0.64
C PHE A 176 -7.38 -13.32 1.33
N GLU A 177 -8.16 -13.27 2.41
CA GLU A 177 -8.35 -12.07 3.21
C GLU A 177 -7.04 -11.54 3.78
N TYR A 178 -6.15 -12.43 4.24
CA TYR A 178 -4.88 -12.03 4.82
C TYR A 178 -3.91 -11.46 3.79
N PHE A 179 -3.75 -12.14 2.66
CA PHE A 179 -2.74 -11.80 1.66
C PHE A 179 -3.22 -10.77 0.63
N PHE A 180 -4.48 -10.77 0.27
CA PHE A 180 -5.03 -9.91 -0.78
C PHE A 180 -5.94 -8.79 -0.23
N GLY A 181 -6.24 -8.79 1.07
CA GLY A 181 -6.99 -7.69 1.69
C GLY A 181 -6.26 -6.37 1.55
N GLU A 182 -6.99 -5.30 1.22
CA GLU A 182 -6.48 -3.95 1.00
C GLU A 182 -6.84 -3.01 2.17
N ASP A 183 -6.67 -3.49 3.39
CA ASP A 183 -6.87 -2.67 4.59
C ASP A 183 -5.89 -1.50 4.63
N GLN A 184 -6.34 -0.36 5.15
CA GLN A 184 -5.60 0.89 5.19
C GLN A 184 -4.49 0.90 6.27
N GLY A 185 -3.51 1.80 6.10
CA GLY A 185 -2.49 2.12 7.11
C GLY A 185 -1.52 1.00 7.46
N ARG A 186 -1.21 0.12 6.51
CA ARG A 186 -0.28 -0.99 6.72
C ARG A 186 1.04 -0.78 5.98
N TYR A 187 2.13 -1.26 6.60
CA TYR A 187 3.49 -1.17 6.05
C TYR A 187 4.25 -2.47 6.25
N ILE A 188 5.04 -2.86 5.25
CA ILE A 188 6.02 -3.94 5.36
C ILE A 188 7.36 -3.28 5.63
N VAL A 189 8.08 -3.76 6.65
CA VAL A 189 9.44 -3.31 6.94
C VAL A 189 10.40 -4.49 6.97
N GLU A 190 11.59 -4.28 6.39
CA GLU A 190 12.73 -5.17 6.51
C GLU A 190 13.70 -4.60 7.54
N ILE A 191 14.15 -5.44 8.46
CA ILE A 191 15.10 -5.05 9.49
C ILE A 191 16.22 -6.10 9.68
N ASP A 192 17.41 -5.66 10.01
CA ASP A 192 18.46 -6.54 10.50
C ASP A 192 18.05 -7.16 11.85
N ASP A 193 18.37 -8.44 12.06
CA ASP A 193 17.97 -9.15 13.29
C ASP A 193 18.57 -8.52 14.56
N ASP A 194 19.75 -7.92 14.49
CA ASP A 194 20.41 -7.22 15.59
C ASP A 194 19.72 -5.89 15.99
N LYS A 195 18.95 -5.29 15.08
CA LYS A 195 18.15 -4.09 15.36
C LYS A 195 16.75 -4.39 15.94
N PHE A 196 16.34 -5.68 15.96
CA PHE A 196 14.96 -6.05 16.29
C PHE A 196 14.48 -5.56 17.65
N ASP A 197 15.27 -5.74 18.69
CA ASP A 197 14.87 -5.37 20.07
C ASP A 197 14.58 -3.87 20.20
N LEU A 198 15.37 -3.05 19.51
CA LEU A 198 15.17 -1.60 19.49
C LEU A 198 13.94 -1.20 18.67
N VAL A 199 13.74 -1.83 17.51
CA VAL A 199 12.54 -1.63 16.68
C VAL A 199 11.29 -2.04 17.46
N GLU A 200 11.29 -3.23 18.06
CA GLU A 200 10.18 -3.73 18.86
C GLU A 200 9.82 -2.82 20.03
N LYS A 201 10.83 -2.29 20.71
CA LYS A 201 10.63 -1.30 21.77
C LYS A 201 9.89 -0.07 21.26
N ILE A 202 10.32 0.49 20.12
CA ILE A 202 9.68 1.68 19.52
C ILE A 202 8.24 1.38 19.12
N LEU A 203 7.98 0.22 18.49
CA LEU A 203 6.62 -0.20 18.10
C LEU A 203 5.69 -0.32 19.31
N LYS A 204 6.18 -0.90 20.43
CA LYS A 204 5.43 -1.01 21.68
C LYS A 204 5.18 0.36 22.35
N GLU A 205 6.18 1.22 22.41
CA GLU A 205 6.06 2.58 22.94
C GLU A 205 5.09 3.45 22.14
N SER A 206 5.07 3.27 20.81
CA SER A 206 4.13 3.94 19.92
C SER A 206 2.73 3.31 19.92
N ASN A 207 2.52 2.21 20.64
CA ASN A 207 1.25 1.45 20.67
C ASN A 207 0.76 1.06 19.27
N VAL A 208 1.66 0.65 18.41
CA VAL A 208 1.39 0.22 17.02
C VAL A 208 1.30 -1.30 16.97
N PHE A 209 0.28 -1.80 16.30
CA PHE A 209 0.15 -3.24 16.06
C PHE A 209 1.20 -3.69 15.03
N TYR A 210 1.87 -4.82 15.30
CA TYR A 210 2.82 -5.41 14.37
C TYR A 210 2.82 -6.94 14.45
N GLU A 211 3.22 -7.57 13.36
CA GLU A 211 3.43 -9.02 13.25
C GLU A 211 4.76 -9.31 12.56
N ILE A 212 5.54 -10.24 13.10
CA ILE A 212 6.67 -10.81 12.37
C ILE A 212 6.08 -11.82 11.39
N ILE A 213 6.22 -11.53 10.09
CA ILE A 213 5.57 -12.32 9.03
C ILE A 213 6.55 -13.24 8.29
N GLY A 214 7.85 -13.08 8.49
CA GLY A 214 8.83 -13.93 7.83
C GLY A 214 10.25 -13.38 7.84
N LYS A 215 11.03 -13.89 6.91
CA LYS A 215 12.42 -13.48 6.64
C LYS A 215 12.71 -13.44 5.15
N THR A 216 13.64 -12.59 4.76
CA THR A 216 14.22 -12.62 3.42
C THR A 216 15.05 -13.88 3.21
N GLN A 217 15.00 -14.44 2.01
CA GLN A 217 15.77 -15.61 1.63
C GLN A 217 16.33 -15.50 0.20
N LYS A 218 17.12 -16.47 -0.21
CA LYS A 218 17.67 -16.53 -1.57
C LYS A 218 16.65 -17.14 -2.54
N ASP A 219 16.56 -16.56 -3.74
CA ASP A 219 15.94 -17.12 -4.95
C ASP A 219 14.43 -17.39 -4.91
N PHE A 220 13.80 -17.62 -3.76
CA PHE A 220 12.42 -18.05 -3.70
C PHE A 220 11.50 -17.09 -2.95
N PHE A 221 10.36 -16.82 -3.56
CA PHE A 221 9.18 -16.25 -2.90
C PHE A 221 8.33 -17.42 -2.41
N GLU A 222 8.24 -17.61 -1.09
CA GLU A 222 7.63 -18.78 -0.48
C GLU A 222 6.66 -18.38 0.63
N ILE A 223 5.45 -18.88 0.52
CA ILE A 223 4.41 -18.81 1.55
C ILE A 223 4.31 -20.21 2.16
N TYR A 224 4.65 -20.35 3.43
CA TYR A 224 4.72 -21.62 4.13
C TYR A 224 3.42 -22.44 4.01
N GLY A 225 3.56 -23.63 3.46
CA GLY A 225 2.46 -24.60 3.31
C GLY A 225 1.47 -24.29 2.18
N GLU A 226 1.68 -23.20 1.41
CA GLU A 226 0.74 -22.80 0.36
C GLU A 226 1.40 -22.77 -1.03
N THR A 227 2.46 -22.00 -1.21
CA THR A 227 3.05 -21.84 -2.54
C THR A 227 4.52 -21.41 -2.50
N LYS A 228 5.22 -21.67 -3.62
CA LYS A 228 6.64 -21.31 -3.80
C LYS A 228 6.93 -21.01 -5.27
N PHE A 229 7.51 -19.83 -5.53
CA PHE A 229 7.94 -19.38 -6.86
C PHE A 229 9.39 -18.95 -6.83
N LYS A 230 10.08 -19.03 -7.96
CA LYS A 230 11.35 -18.30 -8.12
C LYS A 230 11.08 -16.82 -8.33
N VAL A 231 11.87 -15.96 -7.70
CA VAL A 231 11.72 -14.49 -7.87
C VAL A 231 11.87 -14.09 -9.34
N ASN A 232 12.77 -14.76 -10.09
CA ASN A 232 12.93 -14.50 -11.51
C ASN A 232 11.68 -14.87 -12.35
N GLU A 233 10.90 -15.87 -11.93
CA GLU A 233 9.64 -16.21 -12.58
C GLU A 233 8.61 -15.10 -12.37
N LEU A 234 8.50 -14.56 -11.14
CA LEU A 234 7.65 -13.42 -10.84
C LEU A 234 8.05 -12.17 -11.64
N TYR A 235 9.35 -11.89 -11.72
CA TYR A 235 9.88 -10.79 -12.55
C TYR A 235 9.47 -10.94 -14.03
N ASN A 236 9.64 -12.13 -14.59
CA ASN A 236 9.30 -12.39 -15.99
C ASN A 236 7.81 -12.23 -16.26
N ILE A 237 6.93 -12.70 -15.38
CA ILE A 237 5.49 -12.54 -15.47
C ILE A 237 5.12 -11.05 -15.38
N ASN A 238 5.66 -10.33 -14.40
CA ASN A 238 5.39 -8.92 -14.19
C ASN A 238 5.82 -8.02 -15.38
N THR A 239 6.90 -8.37 -16.07
CA THR A 239 7.42 -7.59 -17.21
C THR A 239 6.94 -8.06 -18.58
N LYS A 240 6.25 -9.19 -18.67
CA LYS A 240 5.83 -9.82 -19.93
C LYS A 240 4.92 -8.93 -20.76
N TRP A 241 3.90 -8.35 -20.14
CA TRP A 241 2.91 -7.48 -20.80
C TRP A 241 3.57 -6.32 -21.53
N TYR A 242 4.58 -5.69 -20.96
CA TYR A 242 5.28 -4.55 -21.55
C TYR A 242 6.06 -4.95 -22.81
N LYS A 243 6.71 -6.12 -22.77
CA LYS A 243 7.43 -6.67 -23.93
C LYS A 243 6.47 -7.02 -25.08
N GLU A 244 5.35 -7.64 -24.74
CA GLU A 244 4.31 -8.00 -25.72
C GLU A 244 3.64 -6.78 -26.33
N TYR A 245 3.30 -5.79 -25.52
CA TYR A 245 2.74 -4.51 -25.98
C TYR A 245 3.69 -3.79 -26.96
N ASN A 246 4.97 -3.65 -26.61
CA ASN A 246 5.95 -3.02 -27.49
C ASN A 246 6.24 -3.82 -28.78
N ALA A 247 6.16 -5.16 -28.73
CA ALA A 247 6.31 -5.98 -29.92
C ALA A 247 5.12 -5.90 -30.88
N ALA A 248 3.92 -5.67 -30.35
CA ALA A 248 2.70 -5.50 -31.16
C ALA A 248 2.57 -4.10 -31.80
N THR A 249 3.34 -3.11 -31.33
CA THR A 249 3.32 -1.71 -31.84
C THR A 249 4.44 -1.41 -32.85
N ASN A 250 5.32 -2.37 -33.12
CA ASN A 250 6.36 -2.34 -34.17
C ASN A 250 6.03 -3.32 -35.30
#